data_a3356d70b5a8c576a3f076e8f8367568
#
_entry.id   a3356d70b5a8c576a3f076e8f8367568
#
_cell.length_a   1.000
_cell.length_b   1.000
_cell.length_c   1.000
_cell.angle_alpha   90.00
_cell.angle_beta   90.00
_cell.angle_gamma   90.00
#
_symmetry.space_group_name_H-M   'P 1'
#
loop_
_entity.id
_entity.type
_entity.pdbx_description
1 polymer ?
#
loop_
_entity_poly.entity_id
_entity_poly.type
_entity_poly.pdbx_seq_one_letter_code
_entity_poly.pdbx_strand_id
1 'polypeptide(L)'
;MKTTKATESFTAEEREAMKERAREAKAASSKADGLNDLLAKIAEMPEPDRSMAERVHAIVVAAAPDLAPRTWYGMPAYAKDGKTICFFQAASKFKVRYSTFGFQPDAMVDDGSMWPVAYALTELAAADEARIAELVKKAVS
;
A
#
# COMPACT_ATOMS: atom_id res chain seq x y z
N MET A 1 -42.88 3.39 11.78
CA MET A 1 -42.62 2.55 10.78
C MET A 1 -41.70 3.05 9.76
N LYS A 2 -41.75 4.18 9.48
CA LYS A 2 -40.96 4.55 8.47
C LYS A 2 -39.56 4.71 8.76
N THR A 3 -39.07 4.67 9.95
CA THR A 3 -37.69 4.66 10.18
C THR A 3 -37.07 3.42 9.66
N THR A 4 -37.77 2.35 9.84
CA THR A 4 -37.28 1.18 9.19
C THR A 4 -37.28 1.41 7.73
N LYS A 5 -38.09 2.35 7.31
CA LYS A 5 -38.12 2.65 5.96
C LYS A 5 -36.82 3.20 5.45
N ALA A 6 -36.13 3.97 6.24
CA ALA A 6 -34.86 4.51 5.84
C ALA A 6 -33.88 3.37 5.54
N THR A 7 -33.88 2.34 6.36
CA THR A 7 -33.05 1.18 6.14
C THR A 7 -33.52 0.40 4.93
N GLU A 8 -34.82 0.29 4.81
CA GLU A 8 -35.40 -0.46 3.71
C GLU A 8 -35.18 0.21 2.37
N SER A 9 -34.84 1.50 2.38
CA SER A 9 -34.64 2.19 1.13
C SER A 9 -33.30 1.88 0.49
N PHE A 10 -32.40 1.20 1.20
CA PHE A 10 -31.12 0.82 0.63
C PHE A 10 -31.28 -0.38 -0.28
N THR A 11 -30.69 -0.30 -1.47
CA THR A 11 -30.67 -1.43 -2.40
C THR A 11 -29.67 -2.47 -1.92
N ALA A 12 -29.72 -3.64 -2.56
CA ALA A 12 -28.76 -4.69 -2.26
C ALA A 12 -27.33 -4.22 -2.57
N GLU A 13 -27.17 -3.50 -3.68
CA GLU A 13 -25.86 -2.97 -4.06
C GLU A 13 -25.37 -1.94 -3.05
N GLU A 14 -26.26 -1.11 -2.56
CA GLU A 14 -25.88 -0.11 -1.57
C GLU A 14 -25.46 -0.75 -0.26
N ARG A 15 -26.17 -1.80 0.16
CA ARG A 15 -25.79 -2.50 1.37
C ARG A 15 -24.47 -3.22 1.22
N GLU A 16 -24.22 -3.78 0.06
CA GLU A 16 -22.94 -4.44 -0.19
C GLU A 16 -21.80 -3.44 -0.18
N ALA A 17 -22.00 -2.26 -0.79
CA ALA A 17 -21.00 -1.21 -0.79
C ALA A 17 -20.72 -0.72 0.62
N MET A 18 -21.74 -0.62 1.46
CA MET A 18 -21.55 -0.20 2.84
C MET A 18 -20.78 -1.23 3.65
N LYS A 19 -21.05 -2.52 3.40
CA LYS A 19 -20.31 -3.58 4.05
C LYS A 19 -18.84 -3.56 3.65
N GLU A 20 -18.58 -3.38 2.37
CA GLU A 20 -17.23 -3.30 1.86
C GLU A 20 -16.49 -2.13 2.45
N ARG A 21 -17.15 -0.98 2.51
CA ARG A 21 -16.57 0.20 3.08
C ARG A 21 -16.28 0.03 4.56
N ALA A 22 -17.19 -0.60 5.30
CA ALA A 22 -16.98 -0.84 6.71
C ALA A 22 -15.81 -1.80 6.93
N ARG A 23 -15.68 -2.82 6.09
CA ARG A 23 -14.57 -3.76 6.19
C ARG A 23 -13.23 -3.08 5.88
N GLU A 24 -13.21 -2.24 4.85
CA GLU A 24 -12.01 -1.48 4.49
C GLU A 24 -11.60 -0.52 5.60
N ALA A 25 -12.58 0.17 6.18
CA ALA A 25 -12.30 1.10 7.27
C ALA A 25 -11.77 0.37 8.49
N LYS A 26 -12.31 -0.81 8.79
CA LYS A 26 -11.84 -1.61 9.91
C LYS A 26 -10.42 -2.10 9.66
N ALA A 27 -10.14 -2.60 8.47
CA ALA A 27 -8.81 -3.05 8.13
C ALA A 27 -7.81 -1.90 8.17
N ALA A 28 -8.21 -0.73 7.68
CA ALA A 28 -7.35 0.45 7.69
C ALA A 28 -7.08 0.95 9.11
N SER A 29 -8.03 0.77 10.03
CA SER A 29 -7.85 1.23 11.41
C SER A 29 -7.10 0.22 12.27
N SER A 30 -6.99 -1.04 11.83
CA SER A 30 -6.27 -2.07 12.55
C SER A 30 -4.94 -2.36 11.86
N LYS A 31 -3.86 -1.95 12.51
CA LYS A 31 -2.53 -2.18 11.96
C LYS A 31 -2.23 -3.66 11.77
N ALA A 32 -2.68 -4.49 12.71
CA ALA A 32 -2.47 -5.94 12.62
C ALA A 32 -3.23 -6.56 11.46
N ASP A 33 -4.49 -6.15 11.26
CA ASP A 33 -5.30 -6.66 10.15
C ASP A 33 -4.73 -6.20 8.81
N GLY A 34 -4.30 -4.96 8.73
CA GLY A 34 -3.68 -4.43 7.52
C GLY A 34 -2.40 -5.17 7.17
N LEU A 35 -1.58 -5.47 8.16
CA LEU A 35 -0.35 -6.24 7.96
C LEU A 35 -0.67 -7.63 7.43
N ASN A 36 -1.65 -8.30 8.03
CA ASN A 36 -2.04 -9.64 7.59
C ASN A 36 -2.52 -9.62 6.14
N ASP A 37 -3.32 -8.63 5.76
CA ASP A 37 -3.79 -8.48 4.39
C ASP A 37 -2.63 -8.27 3.42
N LEU A 38 -1.70 -7.41 3.80
CA LEU A 38 -0.52 -7.12 2.98
C LEU A 38 0.33 -8.36 2.78
N LEU A 39 0.59 -9.11 3.86
CA LEU A 39 1.40 -10.31 3.77
C LEU A 39 0.73 -11.38 2.91
N ALA A 40 -0.60 -11.49 2.99
CA ALA A 40 -1.34 -12.42 2.15
C ALA A 40 -1.22 -12.06 0.67
N LYS A 41 -1.23 -10.77 0.35
CA LYS A 41 -1.05 -10.32 -1.03
C LYS A 41 0.34 -10.63 -1.54
N ILE A 42 1.35 -10.42 -0.72
CA ILE A 42 2.72 -10.75 -1.11
C ILE A 42 2.86 -12.26 -1.36
N ALA A 43 2.24 -13.08 -0.50
CA ALA A 43 2.31 -14.53 -0.63
C ALA A 43 1.71 -15.04 -1.93
N GLU A 44 0.77 -14.31 -2.52
CA GLU A 44 0.14 -14.68 -3.80
C GLU A 44 1.01 -14.36 -5.01
N MET A 45 2.04 -13.55 -4.85
CA MET A 45 2.84 -13.10 -5.99
C MET A 45 3.75 -14.22 -6.48
N PRO A 46 3.94 -14.32 -7.80
CA PRO A 46 4.96 -15.22 -8.33
C PRO A 46 6.34 -14.62 -8.13
N GLU A 47 7.37 -15.43 -8.27
CA GLU A 47 8.75 -14.92 -8.28
C GLU A 47 9.05 -14.28 -9.62
N PRO A 48 9.88 -13.25 -9.69
CA PRO A 48 10.66 -12.68 -8.57
C PRO A 48 9.91 -11.61 -7.78
N ASP A 49 8.67 -11.32 -8.12
CA ASP A 49 7.91 -10.26 -7.47
C ASP A 49 7.76 -10.48 -5.98
N ARG A 50 7.50 -11.73 -5.58
CA ARG A 50 7.29 -12.06 -4.17
C ARG A 50 8.52 -11.74 -3.32
N SER A 51 9.69 -12.23 -3.73
CA SER A 51 10.92 -11.97 -2.98
C SER A 51 11.23 -10.47 -2.93
N MET A 52 10.98 -9.77 -4.02
CA MET A 52 11.21 -8.34 -4.09
C MET A 52 10.26 -7.60 -3.15
N ALA A 53 8.98 -7.98 -3.15
CA ALA A 53 7.99 -7.37 -2.25
C ALA A 53 8.32 -7.64 -0.78
N GLU A 54 8.80 -8.83 -0.47
CA GLU A 54 9.22 -9.17 0.89
C GLU A 54 10.38 -8.29 1.35
N ARG A 55 11.36 -8.06 0.46
CA ARG A 55 12.50 -7.20 0.79
C ARG A 55 12.06 -5.75 0.97
N VAL A 56 11.22 -5.25 0.08
CA VAL A 56 10.69 -3.89 0.19
C VAL A 56 9.94 -3.73 1.51
N HIS A 57 9.14 -4.73 1.87
CA HIS A 57 8.41 -4.70 3.12
C HIS A 57 9.35 -4.58 4.32
N ALA A 58 10.39 -5.39 4.36
CA ALA A 58 11.37 -5.34 5.45
C ALA A 58 12.05 -3.96 5.53
N ILE A 59 12.37 -3.39 4.38
CA ILE A 59 13.02 -2.08 4.31
C ILE A 59 12.10 -0.99 4.86
N VAL A 60 10.84 -0.99 4.41
CA VAL A 60 9.87 0.04 4.84
C VAL A 60 9.61 -0.05 6.34
N VAL A 61 9.42 -1.25 6.85
CA VAL A 61 9.17 -1.45 8.28
C VAL A 61 10.34 -0.97 9.12
N ALA A 62 11.57 -1.24 8.67
CA ALA A 62 12.75 -0.80 9.38
C ALA A 62 12.96 0.71 9.30
N ALA A 63 12.71 1.31 8.13
CA ALA A 63 12.93 2.74 7.91
C ALA A 63 11.84 3.62 8.52
N ALA A 64 10.60 3.15 8.54
CA ALA A 64 9.46 3.92 9.03
C ALA A 64 8.47 2.99 9.75
N PRO A 65 8.82 2.54 10.97
CA PRO A 65 8.00 1.56 11.69
C PRO A 65 6.60 2.05 12.05
N ASP A 66 6.37 3.35 12.02
CA ASP A 66 5.05 3.91 12.34
C ASP A 66 4.07 3.89 11.17
N LEU A 67 4.53 3.57 9.97
CA LEU A 67 3.62 3.42 8.85
C LEU A 67 2.74 2.20 9.05
N ALA A 68 1.47 2.31 8.67
CA ALA A 68 0.51 1.23 8.79
C ALA A 68 0.46 0.44 7.49
N PRO A 69 0.88 -0.84 7.50
CA PRO A 69 0.78 -1.68 6.31
C PRO A 69 -0.68 -1.94 5.98
N ARG A 70 -0.98 -2.00 4.69
CA ARG A 70 -2.33 -2.33 4.22
C ARG A 70 -2.29 -2.71 2.75
N THR A 71 -3.41 -3.20 2.23
CA THR A 71 -3.54 -3.34 0.79
C THR A 71 -4.24 -2.10 0.24
N TRP A 72 -3.87 -1.71 -0.98
CA TRP A 72 -4.37 -0.53 -1.64
C TRP A 72 -4.47 -0.84 -3.13
N TYR A 73 -5.69 -0.95 -3.64
CA TYR A 73 -5.94 -1.44 -5.00
C TYR A 73 -5.25 -2.79 -5.25
N GLY A 74 -5.25 -3.64 -4.23
CA GLY A 74 -4.63 -4.96 -4.31
C GLY A 74 -3.11 -4.96 -4.24
N MET A 75 -2.48 -3.83 -3.91
CA MET A 75 -1.03 -3.70 -3.80
C MET A 75 -0.62 -3.53 -2.35
N PRO A 76 0.56 -4.03 -1.95
CA PRO A 76 1.13 -3.69 -0.66
C PRO A 76 1.35 -2.20 -0.57
N ALA A 77 0.88 -1.58 0.48
CA ALA A 77 0.99 -0.14 0.67
C ALA A 77 1.21 0.18 2.15
N TYR A 78 1.70 1.38 2.40
CA TYR A 78 2.07 1.82 3.75
C TYR A 78 1.50 3.21 3.96
N ALA A 79 0.71 3.37 5.02
CA ALA A 79 -0.09 4.56 5.22
C ALA A 79 0.27 5.30 6.49
N LYS A 80 0.02 6.61 6.49
CA LYS A 80 0.15 7.47 7.65
C LYS A 80 -1.13 8.28 7.76
N ASP A 81 -1.77 8.24 8.92
CA ASP A 81 -3.02 8.95 9.16
C ASP A 81 -4.07 8.65 8.09
N GLY A 82 -4.15 7.38 7.69
CA GLY A 82 -5.14 6.94 6.71
C GLY A 82 -4.79 7.21 5.26
N LYS A 83 -3.66 7.87 4.99
CA LYS A 83 -3.26 8.20 3.62
C LYS A 83 -2.07 7.37 3.18
N THR A 84 -2.16 6.80 1.99
CA THR A 84 -1.07 6.00 1.44
C THR A 84 0.15 6.87 1.21
N ILE A 85 1.28 6.46 1.74
CA ILE A 85 2.56 7.16 1.58
C ILE A 85 3.36 6.52 0.45
N CYS A 86 3.50 5.18 0.48
CA CYS A 86 4.23 4.47 -0.56
C CYS A 86 3.60 3.10 -0.81
N PHE A 87 3.95 2.48 -1.93
CA PHE A 87 3.35 1.22 -2.34
C PHE A 87 4.29 0.45 -3.25
N PHE A 88 4.03 -0.85 -3.36
CA PHE A 88 4.74 -1.74 -4.28
C PHE A 88 3.75 -2.30 -5.29
N GLN A 89 4.04 -2.10 -6.59
CA GLN A 89 3.21 -2.63 -7.66
C GLN A 89 3.95 -3.75 -8.36
N ALA A 90 3.43 -4.97 -8.23
CA ALA A 90 4.06 -6.14 -8.83
C ALA A 90 3.94 -6.12 -10.35
N ALA A 91 5.04 -6.39 -11.04
CA ALA A 91 5.06 -6.44 -12.50
C ALA A 91 4.07 -7.44 -13.04
N SER A 92 3.97 -8.62 -12.41
CA SER A 92 3.09 -9.69 -12.86
C SER A 92 1.61 -9.32 -12.80
N LYS A 93 1.22 -8.49 -11.84
CA LYS A 93 -0.18 -8.10 -11.68
C LYS A 93 -0.70 -7.34 -12.90
N PHE A 94 0.14 -6.50 -13.48
CA PHE A 94 -0.24 -5.66 -14.61
C PHE A 94 0.41 -6.12 -15.92
N LYS A 95 1.13 -7.24 -15.89
CA LYS A 95 1.79 -7.84 -17.06
C LYS A 95 2.70 -6.83 -17.75
N VAL A 96 3.51 -6.17 -16.96
CA VAL A 96 4.50 -5.21 -17.45
C VAL A 96 5.90 -5.74 -17.11
N ARG A 97 6.94 -5.08 -17.64
CA ARG A 97 8.28 -5.66 -17.58
C ARG A 97 9.06 -5.35 -16.29
N TYR A 98 8.56 -4.44 -15.45
CA TYR A 98 9.20 -4.13 -14.17
C TYR A 98 8.15 -3.88 -13.10
N SER A 99 8.54 -4.07 -11.84
CA SER A 99 7.72 -3.69 -10.70
C SER A 99 7.97 -2.22 -10.39
N THR A 100 7.09 -1.60 -9.60
CA THR A 100 7.21 -0.19 -9.28
C THR A 100 7.16 0.00 -7.77
N PHE A 101 8.07 0.80 -7.24
CA PHE A 101 7.97 1.32 -5.90
C PHE A 101 7.63 2.80 -6.04
N GLY A 102 6.48 3.21 -5.51
CA GLY A 102 5.98 4.56 -5.73
C GLY A 102 5.57 5.28 -4.47
N PHE A 103 5.52 6.62 -4.57
CA PHE A 103 5.11 7.50 -3.49
C PHE A 103 3.87 8.27 -3.89
N GLN A 104 2.99 8.52 -2.94
CA GLN A 104 1.79 9.32 -3.12
C GLN A 104 2.02 10.75 -2.66
N PRO A 105 1.12 11.69 -2.99
CA PRO A 105 1.36 13.12 -2.73
C PRO A 105 1.69 13.50 -1.28
N ASP A 106 1.25 12.71 -0.31
CA ASP A 106 1.55 13.02 1.09
C ASP A 106 2.94 12.58 1.53
N ALA A 107 3.71 11.94 0.65
CA ALA A 107 5.10 11.58 0.93
C ALA A 107 5.98 12.79 0.69
N MET A 108 6.78 13.15 1.69
CA MET A 108 7.62 14.34 1.63
C MET A 108 8.98 14.04 1.00
N VAL A 109 8.94 13.67 -0.29
CA VAL A 109 10.16 13.33 -1.03
C VAL A 109 10.63 14.43 -1.96
N ASP A 110 10.15 15.64 -1.73
CA ASP A 110 10.48 16.81 -2.52
C ASP A 110 11.98 17.01 -2.68
N ASP A 111 12.39 17.40 -3.87
CA ASP A 111 13.78 17.68 -4.17
C ASP A 111 13.79 18.76 -5.24
N GLY A 112 13.88 20.02 -4.84
CA GLY A 112 13.78 21.16 -5.74
C GLY A 112 12.33 21.34 -6.20
N SER A 113 12.18 21.73 -7.48
CA SER A 113 10.84 21.96 -8.04
C SER A 113 10.36 20.78 -8.87
N MET A 114 11.17 19.75 -9.06
CA MET A 114 10.83 18.57 -9.83
C MET A 114 11.58 17.37 -9.24
N TRP A 115 10.84 16.32 -8.88
CA TRP A 115 11.44 15.12 -8.31
C TRP A 115 10.67 13.87 -8.74
N PRO A 116 11.35 12.70 -8.73
CA PRO A 116 10.66 11.45 -9.08
C PRO A 116 9.81 10.95 -7.92
N VAL A 117 8.67 10.35 -8.26
CA VAL A 117 7.78 9.77 -7.26
C VAL A 117 7.53 8.28 -7.49
N ALA A 118 8.10 7.70 -8.55
CA ALA A 118 7.96 6.28 -8.83
C ALA A 118 9.28 5.76 -9.41
N TYR A 119 9.64 4.55 -9.01
CA TYR A 119 10.89 3.92 -9.40
C TYR A 119 10.63 2.53 -9.95
N ALA A 120 11.21 2.23 -11.11
CA ALA A 120 11.10 0.93 -11.73
C ALA A 120 12.10 -0.02 -11.07
N LEU A 121 11.65 -1.22 -10.74
CA LEU A 121 12.47 -2.24 -10.09
C LEU A 121 12.48 -3.52 -10.92
N THR A 122 13.66 -3.93 -11.40
CA THR A 122 13.81 -5.23 -12.04
C THR A 122 14.49 -6.22 -11.10
N GLU A 123 15.24 -5.68 -10.14
CA GLU A 123 15.87 -6.46 -9.06
C GLU A 123 16.19 -5.48 -7.94
N LEU A 124 16.66 -5.98 -6.80
CA LEU A 124 17.06 -5.14 -5.68
C LEU A 124 18.52 -5.43 -5.32
N ALA A 125 19.41 -4.55 -5.79
CA ALA A 125 20.80 -4.58 -5.35
C ALA A 125 20.92 -3.88 -4.01
N ALA A 126 22.05 -4.07 -3.31
CA ALA A 126 22.26 -3.45 -2.00
C ALA A 126 22.12 -1.93 -2.06
N ALA A 127 22.59 -1.29 -3.12
CA ALA A 127 22.49 0.16 -3.28
C ALA A 127 21.05 0.59 -3.46
N ASP A 128 20.23 -0.22 -4.14
CA ASP A 128 18.82 0.06 -4.32
C ASP A 128 18.07 -0.01 -3.00
N GLU A 129 18.39 -1.02 -2.19
CA GLU A 129 17.76 -1.17 -0.87
C GLU A 129 18.07 0.02 0.02
N ALA A 130 19.34 0.47 0.02
CA ALA A 130 19.75 1.63 0.80
C ALA A 130 19.03 2.90 0.34
N ARG A 131 18.86 3.05 -0.96
CA ARG A 131 18.16 4.21 -1.52
C ARG A 131 16.69 4.21 -1.13
N ILE A 132 16.03 3.06 -1.20
CA ILE A 132 14.63 2.95 -0.79
C ILE A 132 14.49 3.32 0.69
N ALA A 133 15.39 2.83 1.54
CA ALA A 133 15.35 3.14 2.96
C ALA A 133 15.46 4.66 3.20
N GLU A 134 16.37 5.32 2.51
CA GLU A 134 16.53 6.77 2.63
C GLU A 134 15.31 7.53 2.16
N LEU A 135 14.73 7.12 1.03
CA LEU A 135 13.54 7.76 0.49
C LEU A 135 12.35 7.60 1.43
N VAL A 136 12.19 6.43 2.02
CA VAL A 136 11.09 6.18 2.96
C VAL A 136 11.25 7.02 4.21
N LYS A 137 12.46 7.13 4.74
CA LYS A 137 12.73 7.99 5.91
C LYS A 137 12.38 9.44 5.60
N LYS A 138 12.78 9.91 4.42
CA LYS A 138 12.49 11.26 4.00
C LYS A 138 10.99 11.48 3.84
N ALA A 139 10.30 10.50 3.30
CA ALA A 139 8.87 10.59 3.01
C ALA A 139 8.03 10.86 4.26
N VAL A 140 8.47 10.39 5.42
CA VAL A 140 7.73 10.52 6.68
C VAL A 140 8.30 11.57 7.62
N SER A 141 9.35 12.26 7.22
CA SER A 141 9.99 13.24 8.09
C SER A 141 9.29 14.60 8.09
#